data_04e010b554382185003435cdb7605ad0
#
_entry.id   04e010b554382185003435cdb7605ad0
#
_cell.length_a   1.000
_cell.length_b   1.000
_cell.length_c   1.000
_cell.angle_alpha   90.00
_cell.angle_beta   90.00
_cell.angle_gamma   90.00
#
_symmetry.space_group_name_H-M   'P 1'
#
loop_
_entity.id
_entity.type
_entity.pdbx_description
1 polymer ?
#
loop_
_entity_poly.entity_id
_entity_poly.type
_entity_poly.pdbx_seq_one_letter_code
_entity_poly.pdbx_strand_id
1 'polypeptide(L)'
;SSRAMKLALRRLRRFARQGAADELDIEGTIGATARNAGTLDLQMRPERRNAVKVLLLLDIGGSMDDHIRASEELFSAARSEFKHLVHLYFHNCPYERFWKSNRRRAEQQTPTWEILRSYGPDWRVVFVGDASMSPYEIVEPGGSVEHWNEEAGKVWLKRITAHFRRVAWLNPTPVK
;
A
#
# COMPACT_ATOMS: atom_id res chain seq x y z
N SER A 1 -6.62 6.89 -18.42
CA SER A 1 -5.59 6.11 -17.75
C SER A 1 -4.52 7.00 -17.07
N SER A 2 -3.73 7.78 -17.81
CA SER A 2 -2.64 8.61 -17.25
C SER A 2 -3.08 9.62 -16.15
N ARG A 3 -4.28 10.19 -16.26
CA ARG A 3 -4.79 11.16 -15.26
C ARG A 3 -5.18 10.50 -13.94
N ALA A 4 -5.82 9.33 -14.01
CA ALA A 4 -6.19 8.55 -12.83
C ALA A 4 -4.93 8.06 -12.09
N MET A 5 -3.92 7.61 -12.83
CA MET A 5 -2.63 7.22 -12.32
C MET A 5 -1.93 8.35 -11.55
N LYS A 6 -1.84 9.54 -12.16
CA LYS A 6 -1.25 10.72 -11.50
C LYS A 6 -2.00 11.09 -10.23
N LEU A 7 -3.32 10.96 -10.22
CA LEU A 7 -4.14 11.21 -9.03
C LEU A 7 -3.89 10.16 -7.94
N ALA A 8 -3.85 8.88 -8.30
CA ALA A 8 -3.56 7.79 -7.37
C ALA A 8 -2.17 7.94 -6.73
N LEU A 9 -1.14 8.23 -7.53
CA LEU A 9 0.21 8.53 -7.03
C LEU A 9 0.24 9.74 -6.09
N ARG A 10 -0.48 10.82 -6.45
CA ARG A 10 -0.58 11.99 -5.59
C ARG A 10 -1.23 11.67 -4.24
N ARG A 11 -2.31 10.87 -4.25
CA ARG A 11 -2.98 10.39 -3.04
C ARG A 11 -2.06 9.49 -2.21
N LEU A 12 -1.36 8.58 -2.86
CA LEU A 12 -0.39 7.69 -2.21
C LEU A 12 0.76 8.49 -1.57
N ARG A 13 1.32 9.47 -2.28
CA ARG A 13 2.34 10.39 -1.75
C ARG A 13 1.82 11.17 -0.54
N ARG A 14 0.61 11.70 -0.62
CA ARG A 14 -0.01 12.44 0.49
C ARG A 14 -0.23 11.54 1.69
N PHE A 15 -0.75 10.33 1.48
CA PHE A 15 -0.94 9.33 2.53
C PHE A 15 0.39 8.93 3.19
N ALA A 16 1.45 8.79 2.38
CA ALA A 16 2.77 8.45 2.84
C ALA A 16 3.48 9.62 3.57
N ARG A 17 3.25 10.85 3.17
CA ARG A 17 3.89 12.05 3.75
C ARG A 17 3.25 12.58 5.04
N GLN A 18 2.19 12.00 5.53
CA GLN A 18 1.60 12.37 6.83
C GLN A 18 2.46 11.85 7.99
N GLY A 19 3.66 12.40 8.15
CA GLY A 19 4.61 12.06 9.20
C GLY A 19 5.63 13.18 9.37
N ALA A 20 6.35 13.17 10.50
CA ALA A 20 7.31 14.20 10.88
C ALA A 20 8.43 14.37 9.83
N ALA A 21 9.01 15.56 9.78
CA ALA A 21 10.25 15.86 9.07
C ALA A 21 11.41 15.18 9.82
N ASP A 22 11.93 14.08 9.27
CA ASP A 22 12.86 13.20 9.98
C ASP A 22 14.31 13.30 9.51
N GLU A 23 14.58 14.10 8.45
CA GLU A 23 15.93 14.29 7.91
C GLU A 23 16.46 15.69 8.23
N LEU A 24 17.69 15.77 8.73
CA LEU A 24 18.37 17.04 8.93
C LEU A 24 18.63 17.71 7.57
N ASP A 25 18.08 18.90 7.38
CA ASP A 25 18.44 19.75 6.25
C ASP A 25 19.77 20.46 6.52
N ILE A 26 20.86 19.89 6.06
CA ILE A 26 22.21 20.41 6.32
C ILE A 26 22.36 21.81 5.72
N GLU A 27 21.93 22.05 4.50
CA GLU A 27 22.04 23.37 3.84
C GLU A 27 21.16 24.42 4.53
N GLY A 28 19.90 24.04 4.83
CA GLY A 28 19.00 24.89 5.60
C GLY A 28 19.53 25.21 7.00
N THR A 29 20.12 24.22 7.68
CA THR A 29 20.72 24.36 9.00
C THR A 29 21.93 25.28 8.99
N ILE A 30 22.84 25.13 8.02
CA ILE A 30 23.99 26.01 7.87
C ILE A 30 23.53 27.46 7.63
N GLY A 31 22.59 27.65 6.70
CA GLY A 31 22.05 28.97 6.42
C GLY A 31 21.31 29.62 7.59
N ALA A 32 20.53 28.85 8.34
CA ALA A 32 19.82 29.32 9.54
C ALA A 32 20.81 29.67 10.67
N THR A 33 21.80 28.81 10.92
CA THR A 33 22.85 29.03 11.91
C THR A 33 23.68 30.28 11.60
N ALA A 34 24.02 30.49 10.33
CA ALA A 34 24.73 31.69 9.89
C ALA A 34 23.92 32.98 10.12
N ARG A 35 22.61 32.95 9.84
CA ARG A 35 21.70 34.08 10.09
C ARG A 35 21.47 34.34 11.57
N ASN A 36 21.61 33.31 12.40
CA ASN A 36 21.40 33.37 13.85
C ASN A 36 22.71 33.58 14.62
N ALA A 37 23.61 34.37 14.06
CA ALA A 37 24.90 34.74 14.64
C ALA A 37 25.75 33.56 15.11
N GLY A 38 25.68 32.42 14.43
CA GLY A 38 26.42 31.21 14.77
C GLY A 38 25.75 30.31 15.81
N THR A 39 24.61 30.69 16.35
CA THR A 39 23.82 29.81 17.22
C THR A 39 23.18 28.71 16.39
N LEU A 40 23.42 27.45 16.75
CA LEU A 40 22.93 26.30 16.02
C LEU A 40 21.40 26.32 15.90
N ASP A 41 20.91 26.37 14.66
CA ASP A 41 19.49 26.35 14.33
C ASP A 41 19.22 25.16 13.38
N LEU A 42 18.77 24.05 13.98
CA LEU A 42 18.53 22.79 13.25
C LEU A 42 17.27 22.91 12.40
N GLN A 43 17.47 22.83 11.08
CA GLN A 43 16.38 22.76 10.13
C GLN A 43 16.12 21.30 9.74
N MET A 44 14.87 20.87 9.87
CA MET A 44 14.43 19.53 9.49
C MET A 44 13.63 19.61 8.19
N ARG A 45 13.82 18.63 7.33
CA ARG A 45 13.06 18.51 6.09
C ARG A 45 12.49 17.10 5.92
N PRO A 46 11.41 16.94 5.14
CA PRO A 46 10.98 15.61 4.73
C PRO A 46 12.09 14.92 3.93
N GLU A 47 12.38 13.67 4.26
CA GLU A 47 13.39 12.87 3.57
C GLU A 47 13.15 12.91 2.06
N ARG A 48 14.18 13.10 1.24
CA ARG A 48 14.07 13.16 -0.24
C ARG A 48 13.53 11.87 -0.82
N ARG A 49 13.88 10.73 -0.24
CA ARG A 49 13.23 9.45 -0.46
C ARG A 49 12.39 9.14 0.77
N ASN A 50 11.12 8.99 0.55
CA ASN A 50 10.20 8.73 1.63
C ASN A 50 10.59 7.41 2.34
N ALA A 51 11.10 7.50 3.56
CA ALA A 51 11.44 6.37 4.43
C ALA A 51 10.20 5.59 4.89
N VAL A 52 9.01 6.07 4.53
CA VAL A 52 7.75 5.39 4.82
C VAL A 52 7.74 4.02 4.19
N LYS A 53 7.42 3.03 5.00
CA LYS A 53 7.28 1.64 4.60
C LYS A 53 5.87 1.44 4.05
N VAL A 54 5.78 1.01 2.79
CA VAL A 54 4.50 0.83 2.09
C VAL A 54 4.34 -0.61 1.63
N LEU A 55 3.21 -1.21 1.98
CA LEU A 55 2.77 -2.50 1.49
C LEU A 55 1.59 -2.27 0.54
N LEU A 56 1.80 -2.53 -0.76
CA LEU A 56 0.75 -2.48 -1.77
C LEU A 56 0.14 -3.86 -1.94
N LEU A 57 -1.17 -3.95 -1.81
CA LEU A 57 -1.95 -5.15 -2.03
C LEU A 57 -2.82 -4.93 -3.27
N LEU A 58 -2.47 -5.58 -4.37
CA LEU A 58 -3.04 -5.37 -5.69
C LEU A 58 -4.08 -6.44 -6.00
N ASP A 59 -5.30 -6.03 -6.26
CA ASP A 59 -6.37 -6.92 -6.71
C ASP A 59 -6.14 -7.33 -8.18
N ILE A 60 -6.25 -8.63 -8.43
CA ILE A 60 -6.17 -9.25 -9.76
C ILE A 60 -7.41 -10.08 -10.07
N GLY A 61 -8.55 -9.76 -9.46
CA GLY A 61 -9.85 -10.32 -9.84
C GLY A 61 -10.22 -9.98 -11.28
N GLY A 62 -11.07 -10.80 -11.92
CA GLY A 62 -11.45 -10.63 -13.33
C GLY A 62 -12.01 -9.25 -13.68
N SER A 63 -12.71 -8.60 -12.75
CA SER A 63 -13.18 -7.20 -12.89
C SER A 63 -12.04 -6.19 -12.98
N MET A 64 -10.84 -6.56 -12.51
CA MET A 64 -9.63 -5.74 -12.55
C MET A 64 -8.78 -5.91 -13.82
N ASP A 65 -9.14 -6.79 -14.75
CA ASP A 65 -8.35 -7.06 -15.96
C ASP A 65 -8.02 -5.80 -16.76
N ASP A 66 -8.99 -4.90 -16.92
CA ASP A 66 -8.80 -3.61 -17.60
C ASP A 66 -7.90 -2.64 -16.81
N HIS A 67 -7.67 -2.91 -15.53
CA HIS A 67 -6.93 -2.05 -14.61
C HIS A 67 -5.56 -2.62 -14.19
N ILE A 68 -5.24 -3.89 -14.52
CA ILE A 68 -3.98 -4.55 -14.17
C ILE A 68 -2.79 -3.71 -14.62
N ARG A 69 -2.79 -3.31 -15.89
CA ARG A 69 -1.72 -2.48 -16.45
C ARG A 69 -1.57 -1.15 -15.70
N ALA A 70 -2.69 -0.52 -15.35
CA ALA A 70 -2.69 0.73 -14.59
C ALA A 70 -2.13 0.52 -13.16
N SER A 71 -2.42 -0.62 -12.55
CA SER A 71 -1.90 -0.98 -11.22
C SER A 71 -0.39 -1.28 -11.26
N GLU A 72 0.10 -1.95 -12.30
CA GLU A 72 1.53 -2.19 -12.51
C GLU A 72 2.31 -0.89 -12.80
N GLU A 73 1.75 0.02 -13.58
CA GLU A 73 2.31 1.36 -13.80
C GLU A 73 2.36 2.18 -12.49
N LEU A 74 1.29 2.09 -11.67
CA LEU A 74 1.25 2.70 -10.34
C LEU A 74 2.36 2.16 -9.44
N PHE A 75 2.53 0.84 -9.42
CA PHE A 75 3.59 0.19 -8.66
C PHE A 75 4.98 0.62 -9.14
N SER A 76 5.22 0.60 -10.45
CA SER A 76 6.49 1.02 -11.05
C SER A 76 6.85 2.47 -10.68
N ALA A 77 5.86 3.37 -10.74
CA ALA A 77 6.05 4.76 -10.35
C ALA A 77 6.24 4.92 -8.83
N ALA A 78 5.50 4.15 -8.01
CA ALA A 78 5.63 4.18 -6.56
C ALA A 78 7.00 3.66 -6.10
N ARG A 79 7.57 2.68 -6.80
CA ARG A 79 8.89 2.11 -6.50
C ARG A 79 10.02 3.15 -6.56
N SER A 80 9.90 4.14 -7.43
CA SER A 80 10.87 5.25 -7.50
C SER A 80 10.75 6.25 -6.35
N GLU A 81 9.59 6.31 -5.70
CA GLU A 81 9.25 7.29 -4.67
C GLU A 81 9.52 6.78 -3.25
N PHE A 82 9.39 5.47 -3.01
CA PHE A 82 9.49 4.88 -1.68
C PHE A 82 10.73 4.01 -1.56
N LYS A 83 11.47 4.20 -0.48
CA LYS A 83 12.65 3.38 -0.14
C LYS A 83 12.26 1.94 0.23
N HIS A 84 11.13 1.80 0.91
CA HIS A 84 10.61 0.53 1.40
C HIS A 84 9.22 0.29 0.80
N LEU A 85 9.18 -0.32 -0.37
CA LEU A 85 7.95 -0.70 -1.05
C LEU A 85 7.93 -2.21 -1.30
N VAL A 86 6.92 -2.86 -0.77
CA VAL A 86 6.60 -4.26 -1.04
C VAL A 86 5.24 -4.31 -1.71
N HIS A 87 5.05 -5.23 -2.64
CA HIS A 87 3.76 -5.49 -3.25
C HIS A 87 3.43 -6.96 -3.24
N LEU A 88 2.15 -7.25 -3.08
CA LEU A 88 1.57 -8.57 -3.15
C LEU A 88 0.25 -8.49 -3.90
N TYR A 89 -0.24 -9.62 -4.38
CA TYR A 89 -1.47 -9.73 -5.12
C TYR A 89 -2.52 -10.52 -4.35
N PHE A 90 -3.78 -10.16 -4.50
CA PHE A 90 -4.91 -10.92 -4.00
C PHE A 90 -6.00 -10.98 -5.09
N HIS A 91 -7.03 -11.78 -4.91
CA HIS A 91 -8.13 -11.91 -5.85
C HIS A 91 -9.44 -11.55 -5.16
N ASN A 92 -10.10 -10.51 -5.65
CA ASN A 92 -11.33 -9.90 -5.17
C ASN A 92 -11.30 -9.52 -3.69
N CYS A 93 -11.17 -10.49 -2.78
CA CYS A 93 -11.15 -10.27 -1.34
C CYS A 93 -9.85 -10.83 -0.72
N PRO A 94 -9.24 -10.14 0.26
CA PRO A 94 -8.11 -10.69 1.00
C PRO A 94 -8.55 -11.87 1.87
N TYR A 95 -7.78 -12.98 1.80
CA TYR A 95 -8.00 -14.21 2.56
C TYR A 95 -6.71 -14.69 3.25
N GLU A 96 -6.57 -16.01 3.42
CA GLU A 96 -5.45 -16.67 4.13
C GLU A 96 -4.09 -16.44 3.47
N ARG A 97 -4.06 -16.02 2.19
CA ARG A 97 -2.83 -15.92 1.40
C ARG A 97 -2.88 -14.83 0.35
N PHE A 98 -1.69 -14.35 0.03
CA PHE A 98 -1.40 -13.45 -1.07
C PHE A 98 -0.40 -14.09 -2.03
N TRP A 99 -0.23 -13.53 -3.22
CA TRP A 99 0.75 -13.99 -4.21
C TRP A 99 1.85 -12.96 -4.42
N LYS A 100 3.08 -13.44 -4.67
CA LYS A 100 4.23 -12.59 -5.03
C LYS A 100 4.22 -12.14 -6.50
N SER A 101 3.42 -12.82 -7.34
CA SER A 101 3.23 -12.46 -8.75
C SER A 101 1.77 -12.55 -9.16
N ASN A 102 1.41 -11.79 -10.21
CA ASN A 102 0.08 -11.81 -10.82
C ASN A 102 -0.29 -13.14 -11.48
N ARG A 103 0.69 -14.04 -11.70
CA ARG A 103 0.46 -15.38 -12.27
C ARG A 103 -0.14 -16.38 -11.28
N ARG A 104 -0.27 -16.00 -10.02
CA ARG A 104 -0.91 -16.78 -8.94
C ARG A 104 -0.42 -18.22 -8.80
N ARG A 105 0.89 -18.44 -8.97
CA ARG A 105 1.49 -19.76 -8.80
C ARG A 105 1.47 -20.18 -7.33
N ALA A 106 1.18 -21.47 -7.07
CA ALA A 106 1.09 -22.00 -5.72
C ALA A 106 2.38 -21.81 -4.91
N GLU A 107 3.54 -22.00 -5.53
CA GLU A 107 4.86 -21.82 -4.91
C GLU A 107 5.21 -20.35 -4.60
N GLN A 108 4.42 -19.41 -5.09
CA GLN A 108 4.61 -17.97 -4.87
C GLN A 108 3.59 -17.39 -3.90
N GLN A 109 2.90 -18.24 -3.16
CA GLN A 109 1.96 -17.81 -2.12
C GLN A 109 2.71 -17.40 -0.85
N THR A 110 2.17 -16.39 -0.19
CA THR A 110 2.61 -15.93 1.13
C THR A 110 1.39 -15.95 2.06
N PRO A 111 1.41 -16.74 3.14
CA PRO A 111 0.33 -16.73 4.11
C PRO A 111 0.12 -15.34 4.72
N THR A 112 -1.11 -14.94 4.90
CA THR A 112 -1.46 -13.64 5.51
C THR A 112 -0.87 -13.48 6.91
N TRP A 113 -0.80 -14.58 7.69
CA TRP A 113 -0.13 -14.57 8.99
C TRP A 113 1.37 -14.28 8.92
N GLU A 114 2.04 -14.72 7.86
CA GLU A 114 3.45 -14.40 7.63
C GLU A 114 3.62 -12.90 7.33
N ILE A 115 2.71 -12.32 6.56
CA ILE A 115 2.69 -10.88 6.28
C ILE A 115 2.54 -10.09 7.57
N LEU A 116 1.56 -10.45 8.43
CA LEU A 116 1.34 -9.77 9.71
C LEU A 116 2.52 -9.91 10.67
N ARG A 117 3.29 -11.00 10.60
CA ARG A 117 4.52 -11.18 11.40
C ARG A 117 5.73 -10.45 10.83
N SER A 118 5.84 -10.38 9.50
CA SER A 118 7.01 -9.81 8.81
C SER A 118 6.97 -8.29 8.70
N TYR A 119 5.77 -7.72 8.66
CA TYR A 119 5.57 -6.27 8.49
C TYR A 119 4.91 -5.70 9.74
N GLY A 120 5.63 -4.86 10.46
CA GLY A 120 5.15 -4.26 11.70
C GLY A 120 4.03 -3.23 11.48
N PRO A 121 3.38 -2.77 12.57
CA PRO A 121 2.23 -1.86 12.52
C PRO A 121 2.56 -0.46 11.94
N ASP A 122 3.83 -0.13 11.80
CA ASP A 122 4.34 1.11 11.18
C ASP A 122 4.27 1.10 9.65
N TRP A 123 4.13 -0.07 9.02
CA TRP A 123 3.88 -0.18 7.59
C TRP A 123 2.51 0.40 7.24
N ARG A 124 2.45 1.09 6.12
CA ARG A 124 1.20 1.62 5.55
C ARG A 124 0.71 0.68 4.49
N VAL A 125 -0.49 0.16 4.68
CA VAL A 125 -1.11 -0.76 3.74
C VAL A 125 -2.01 0.00 2.78
N VAL A 126 -1.84 -0.27 1.50
CA VAL A 126 -2.69 0.29 0.44
C VAL A 126 -3.23 -0.85 -0.40
N PHE A 127 -4.52 -1.09 -0.29
CA PHE A 127 -5.24 -1.94 -1.24
C PHE A 127 -5.49 -1.15 -2.53
N VAL A 128 -5.31 -1.80 -3.65
CA VAL A 128 -5.65 -1.27 -4.97
C VAL A 128 -6.59 -2.27 -5.64
N GLY A 129 -7.84 -1.90 -5.79
CA GLY A 129 -8.88 -2.77 -6.34
C GLY A 129 -10.20 -2.03 -6.48
N ASP A 130 -11.09 -2.57 -7.30
CA ASP A 130 -12.40 -1.96 -7.58
C ASP A 130 -13.43 -2.19 -6.47
N ALA A 131 -13.11 -3.03 -5.49
CA ALA A 131 -13.98 -3.44 -4.38
C ALA A 131 -15.29 -4.12 -4.87
N SER A 132 -15.23 -4.79 -6.02
CA SER A 132 -16.40 -5.48 -6.64
C SER A 132 -16.59 -6.90 -6.12
N MET A 133 -16.08 -7.19 -4.92
CA MET A 133 -16.27 -8.49 -4.29
C MET A 133 -17.73 -8.76 -3.96
N SER A 134 -18.15 -10.03 -4.14
CA SER A 134 -19.48 -10.48 -3.75
C SER A 134 -19.69 -10.34 -2.24
N PRO A 135 -20.92 -10.03 -1.77
CA PRO A 135 -21.24 -10.10 -0.35
C PRO A 135 -20.88 -11.44 0.30
N TYR A 136 -21.01 -12.56 -0.41
CA TYR A 136 -20.61 -13.89 0.08
C TYR A 136 -19.11 -14.01 0.35
N GLU A 137 -18.27 -13.40 -0.48
CA GLU A 137 -16.82 -13.37 -0.27
C GLU A 137 -16.45 -12.65 1.04
N ILE A 138 -17.27 -11.65 1.41
CA ILE A 138 -17.04 -10.85 2.61
C ILE A 138 -17.55 -11.56 3.86
N VAL A 139 -18.76 -12.17 3.80
CA VAL A 139 -19.49 -12.60 5.01
C VAL A 139 -19.42 -14.09 5.28
N GLU A 140 -19.16 -14.93 4.27
CA GLU A 140 -19.25 -16.41 4.39
C GLU A 140 -17.90 -17.09 4.21
N PRO A 141 -17.58 -18.12 5.02
CA PRO A 141 -16.54 -19.09 4.67
C PRO A 141 -16.85 -19.78 3.34
N GLY A 142 -15.83 -20.07 2.53
CA GLY A 142 -16.02 -20.65 1.20
C GLY A 142 -16.67 -19.70 0.18
N GLY A 143 -16.76 -18.40 0.49
CA GLY A 143 -17.40 -17.42 -0.41
C GLY A 143 -16.56 -17.06 -1.64
N SER A 144 -15.26 -17.38 -1.65
CA SER A 144 -14.41 -17.16 -2.83
C SER A 144 -14.81 -18.08 -3.98
N VAL A 145 -14.83 -17.52 -5.18
CA VAL A 145 -15.14 -18.27 -6.41
C VAL A 145 -13.98 -19.12 -6.93
N GLU A 146 -12.75 -18.84 -6.50
CA GLU A 146 -11.55 -19.49 -7.06
C GLU A 146 -10.94 -20.57 -6.18
N HIS A 147 -11.11 -20.46 -4.86
CA HIS A 147 -10.55 -21.42 -3.92
C HIS A 147 -11.38 -21.45 -2.64
N TRP A 148 -11.33 -22.57 -1.95
CA TRP A 148 -11.93 -22.66 -0.64
C TRP A 148 -11.17 -21.80 0.37
N ASN A 149 -11.88 -20.91 1.05
CA ASN A 149 -11.37 -20.10 2.16
C ASN A 149 -12.04 -20.55 3.47
N GLU A 150 -11.24 -20.85 4.48
CA GLU A 150 -11.74 -21.37 5.78
C GLU A 150 -12.49 -20.31 6.56
N GLU A 151 -12.11 -19.05 6.41
CA GLU A 151 -12.72 -17.91 7.09
C GLU A 151 -13.20 -16.87 6.08
N ALA A 152 -14.27 -16.18 6.43
CA ALA A 152 -14.84 -15.10 5.62
C ALA A 152 -13.85 -13.94 5.43
N GLY A 153 -13.93 -13.26 4.30
CA GLY A 153 -13.03 -12.14 3.97
C GLY A 153 -13.04 -11.02 5.01
N LYS A 154 -14.21 -10.72 5.62
CA LYS A 154 -14.31 -9.74 6.72
C LYS A 154 -13.39 -10.03 7.91
N VAL A 155 -13.11 -11.30 8.19
CA VAL A 155 -12.24 -11.70 9.29
C VAL A 155 -10.80 -11.31 8.98
N TRP A 156 -10.34 -11.56 7.76
CA TRP A 156 -9.01 -11.21 7.30
C TRP A 156 -8.82 -9.71 7.16
N LEU A 157 -9.81 -9.00 6.59
CA LEU A 157 -9.80 -7.54 6.54
C LEU A 157 -9.70 -6.93 7.93
N LYS A 158 -10.46 -7.46 8.91
CA LYS A 158 -10.39 -7.00 10.30
C LYS A 158 -9.02 -7.25 10.93
N ARG A 159 -8.39 -8.41 10.68
CA ARG A 159 -7.03 -8.72 11.18
C ARG A 159 -6.00 -7.74 10.60
N ILE A 160 -6.05 -7.51 9.29
CA ILE A 160 -5.14 -6.60 8.61
C ILE A 160 -5.32 -5.17 9.14
N THR A 161 -6.55 -4.68 9.20
CA THR A 161 -6.84 -3.31 9.66
C THR A 161 -6.59 -3.11 11.15
N ALA A 162 -6.66 -4.16 11.97
CA ALA A 162 -6.32 -4.09 13.40
C ALA A 162 -4.80 -4.09 13.62
N HIS A 163 -4.04 -4.75 12.74
CA HIS A 163 -2.58 -4.84 12.86
C HIS A 163 -1.88 -3.57 12.37
N PHE A 164 -2.25 -3.08 11.21
CA PHE A 164 -1.62 -1.90 10.61
C PHE A 164 -2.31 -0.61 11.03
N ARG A 165 -1.54 0.37 11.51
CA ARG A 165 -2.08 1.66 11.99
C ARG A 165 -2.70 2.50 10.87
N ARG A 166 -2.27 2.30 9.63
CA ARG A 166 -2.72 3.07 8.47
C ARG A 166 -3.00 2.16 7.30
N VAL A 167 -4.27 2.08 6.95
CA VAL A 167 -4.78 1.30 5.84
C VAL A 167 -5.62 2.20 4.94
N ALA A 168 -5.43 2.10 3.63
CA ALA A 168 -6.22 2.81 2.64
C ALA A 168 -6.63 1.86 1.51
N TRP A 169 -7.74 2.19 0.86
CA TRP A 169 -8.19 1.48 -0.34
C TRP A 169 -8.25 2.47 -1.51
N LEU A 170 -7.52 2.18 -2.57
CA LEU A 170 -7.54 2.93 -3.82
C LEU A 170 -8.38 2.18 -4.84
N ASN A 171 -9.52 2.75 -5.19
CA ASN A 171 -10.35 2.22 -6.26
C ASN A 171 -9.97 2.91 -7.58
N PRO A 172 -9.49 2.17 -8.61
CA PRO A 172 -9.14 2.71 -9.91
C PRO A 172 -10.37 3.02 -10.78
N THR A 173 -11.54 2.48 -10.43
CA THR A 173 -12.78 2.69 -11.17
C THR A 173 -13.25 4.15 -10.99
N PRO A 174 -13.64 4.85 -12.06
CA PRO A 174 -14.22 6.17 -11.94
C PRO A 174 -15.49 6.14 -11.09
N VAL A 175 -15.59 7.04 -10.14
CA VAL A 175 -16.85 7.29 -9.44
C VAL A 175 -17.85 7.84 -10.47
N LYS A 176 -18.94 7.13 -10.70
CA LYS A 176 -20.04 7.57 -11.55
C LYS A 176 -20.87 8.64 -10.86
#